data_cd973fc14b718ed4b66f8d19fda810fc
#
_entry.id   cd973fc14b718ed4b66f8d19fda810fc
#
_cell.length_a   1.000
_cell.length_b   1.000
_cell.length_c   1.000
_cell.angle_alpha   90.00
_cell.angle_beta   90.00
_cell.angle_gamma   90.00
#
_symmetry.space_group_name_H-M   'P 1'
#
loop_
_entity.id
_entity.type
_entity.pdbx_description
1 polymer ?
#
loop_
_entity_poly.entity_id
_entity_poly.type
_entity_poly.pdbx_seq_one_letter_code
_entity_poly.pdbx_strand_id
1 'polypeptide(L)' 'MKMNQQTKLMFALEHIAHLHDLFEDNEFENYLQDAVYTIEFECERQLKLELDKKNLPYPYEN' A
#
# COMPACT_ATOMS: atom_id res chain seq x y z
N MET A 1 -15.81 -1.39 15.45
CA MET A 1 -15.12 -2.65 15.12
C MET A 1 -13.65 -2.38 14.78
N LYS A 2 -12.76 -3.12 15.40
CA LYS A 2 -11.33 -2.97 15.16
C LYS A 2 -10.89 -3.89 14.05
N MET A 3 -10.32 -3.32 12.99
CA MET A 3 -9.68 -4.11 11.96
C MET A 3 -8.31 -4.58 12.45
N ASN A 4 -7.89 -5.78 12.06
CA ASN A 4 -6.57 -6.26 12.37
C ASN A 4 -5.55 -5.55 11.47
N GLN A 5 -4.27 -5.69 11.79
CA GLN A 5 -3.21 -4.98 11.07
C GLN A 5 -3.16 -5.37 9.59
N GLN A 6 -3.36 -6.65 9.29
CA GLN A 6 -3.39 -7.12 7.91
C GLN A 6 -4.46 -6.39 7.09
N THR A 7 -5.69 -6.32 7.63
CA THR A 7 -6.80 -5.68 6.93
C THR A 7 -6.55 -4.18 6.74
N LYS A 8 -5.99 -3.51 7.77
CA LYS A 8 -5.65 -2.10 7.66
C LYS A 8 -4.64 -1.84 6.56
N LEU A 9 -3.62 -2.68 6.46
CA LEU A 9 -2.60 -2.53 5.41
C LEU A 9 -3.17 -2.77 4.02
N MET A 10 -4.06 -3.75 3.89
CA MET A 10 -4.70 -4.02 2.60
C MET A 10 -5.56 -2.84 2.15
N PHE A 11 -6.34 -2.26 3.06
CA PHE A 11 -7.12 -1.07 2.73
C PHE A 11 -6.21 0.13 2.40
N ALA A 12 -5.11 0.28 3.15
CA ALA A 12 -4.16 1.35 2.86
C ALA A 12 -3.61 1.22 1.44
N LEU A 13 -3.24 0.01 1.02
CA LEU A 13 -2.73 -0.22 -0.33
C LEU A 13 -3.78 0.08 -1.40
N GLU A 14 -5.04 -0.24 -1.14
CA GLU A 14 -6.12 0.11 -2.07
C GLU A 14 -6.26 1.62 -2.23
N HIS A 15 -6.21 2.36 -1.11
CA HIS A 15 -6.28 3.83 -1.16
C HIS A 15 -5.06 4.43 -1.85
N ILE A 16 -3.90 3.83 -1.66
CA ILE A 16 -2.67 4.27 -2.34
C ILE A 16 -2.81 4.12 -3.84
N ALA A 17 -3.41 3.03 -4.32
CA ALA A 17 -3.67 2.85 -5.75
C ALA A 17 -4.55 3.98 -6.28
N HIS A 18 -5.57 4.38 -5.53
CA HIS A 18 -6.42 5.51 -5.91
C HIS A 18 -5.65 6.83 -5.91
N LEU A 19 -4.73 7.01 -4.97
CA LEU A 19 -3.92 8.23 -4.93
C LEU A 19 -3.03 8.34 -6.16
N HIS A 20 -2.47 7.24 -6.64
CA HIS A 20 -1.69 7.26 -7.88
C HIS A 20 -2.51 7.77 -9.05
N ASP A 21 -3.76 7.30 -9.17
CA ASP A 21 -4.66 7.76 -10.23
C ASP A 21 -5.01 9.23 -10.08
N LEU A 22 -5.25 9.68 -8.85
CA LEU A 22 -5.64 11.06 -8.59
C LEU A 22 -4.51 12.06 -8.84
N PHE A 23 -3.26 11.62 -8.69
CA PHE A 23 -2.11 12.49 -8.88
C PHE A 23 -1.57 12.45 -10.31
N GLU A 24 -2.11 11.59 -11.16
CA GLU A 24 -1.76 11.56 -12.57
C GLU A 24 -2.11 12.90 -13.21
N ASP A 25 -1.19 13.42 -14.04
CA ASP A 25 -1.34 14.73 -14.71
C ASP A 25 -1.41 15.93 -13.77
N ASN A 26 -1.01 15.74 -12.50
CA ASN A 26 -0.92 16.84 -11.56
C ASN A 26 0.39 17.63 -11.79
N GLU A 27 0.35 18.93 -11.53
CA GLU A 27 1.50 19.81 -11.67
C GLU A 27 2.71 19.31 -10.89
N PHE A 28 2.48 18.71 -9.71
CA PHE A 28 3.54 18.18 -8.86
C PHE A 28 3.56 16.64 -8.87
N GLU A 29 3.17 16.05 -9.99
CA GLU A 29 3.01 14.60 -10.09
C GLU A 29 4.24 13.83 -9.63
N ASN A 30 5.43 14.18 -10.12
CA ASN A 30 6.64 13.44 -9.75
C ASN A 30 6.89 13.47 -8.25
N TYR A 31 6.74 14.64 -7.62
CA TYR A 31 6.92 14.78 -6.18
C TYR A 31 5.90 13.95 -5.40
N LEU A 32 4.64 14.05 -5.78
CA LEU A 32 3.55 13.35 -5.09
C LEU A 32 3.66 11.84 -5.28
N GLN A 33 3.97 11.39 -6.49
CA GLN A 33 4.11 9.95 -6.77
C GLN A 33 5.27 9.35 -5.97
N ASP A 34 6.40 10.06 -5.87
CA ASP A 34 7.54 9.58 -5.08
C ASP A 34 7.15 9.40 -3.61
N ALA A 35 6.41 10.35 -3.04
CA ALA A 35 5.95 10.24 -1.66
C ALA A 35 5.00 9.07 -1.48
N VAL A 36 4.10 8.86 -2.43
CA VAL A 36 3.14 7.75 -2.39
C VAL A 36 3.87 6.42 -2.52
N TYR A 37 4.85 6.32 -3.42
CA TYR A 37 5.65 5.09 -3.56
C TYR A 37 6.38 4.74 -2.26
N THR A 38 6.90 5.73 -1.56
CA THR A 38 7.59 5.50 -0.29
C THR A 38 6.65 4.86 0.73
N ILE A 39 5.43 5.40 0.84
CA ILE A 39 4.42 4.84 1.73
C ILE A 39 3.99 3.45 1.27
N GLU A 40 3.82 3.28 -0.03
CA GLU A 40 3.41 2.01 -0.62
C GLU A 40 4.40 0.90 -0.29
N PHE A 41 5.70 1.14 -0.49
CA PHE A 41 6.73 0.14 -0.20
C PHE A 41 6.71 -0.25 1.28
N GLU A 42 6.53 0.70 2.16
CA GLU A 42 6.49 0.41 3.60
C GLU A 42 5.25 -0.42 3.96
N CYS A 43 4.10 -0.08 3.38
CA CYS A 43 2.87 -0.85 3.61
C CYS A 43 3.01 -2.28 3.08
N GLU A 44 3.60 -2.44 1.90
CA GLU A 44 3.84 -3.77 1.34
C GLU A 44 4.78 -4.59 2.20
N ARG A 45 5.85 -3.96 2.69
CA ARG A 45 6.80 -4.63 3.58
C ARG A 45 6.12 -5.13 4.85
N GLN A 46 5.32 -4.27 5.47
CA GLN A 46 4.61 -4.64 6.69
C GLN A 46 3.57 -5.73 6.44
N LEU A 47 2.87 -5.65 5.32
CA LEU A 47 1.88 -6.68 4.98
C LEU A 47 2.54 -8.04 4.76
N LYS A 48 3.68 -8.07 4.07
CA LYS A 48 4.44 -9.31 3.90
C LYS A 48 4.81 -9.93 5.24
N LEU A 49 5.28 -9.11 6.17
CA LEU A 49 5.64 -9.58 7.50
C LEU A 49 4.43 -10.16 8.25
N GLU A 50 3.28 -9.50 8.14
CA GLU A 50 2.07 -9.99 8.79
C GLU A 50 1.60 -11.31 8.20
N LEU A 51 1.68 -11.44 6.87
CA LEU A 51 1.27 -12.66 6.20
C LEU A 51 2.24 -13.81 6.49
N ASP A 52 3.54 -13.52 6.54
CA ASP A 52 4.54 -14.54 6.88
C ASP A 52 4.30 -15.12 8.27
N LYS A 53 3.91 -14.30 9.23
CA LYS A 53 3.59 -14.77 10.58
C LYS A 53 2.44 -15.78 10.57
N LYS A 54 1.56 -15.69 9.59
CA LYS A 54 0.38 -16.55 9.46
C LYS A 54 0.56 -17.65 8.41
N ASN A 55 1.73 -17.72 7.78
CA ASN A 55 2.02 -18.64 6.67
C ASN A 55 1.05 -18.46 5.50
N LEU A 56 0.67 -17.21 5.22
CA LEU A 56 -0.23 -16.89 4.11
C LEU A 56 0.55 -16.29 2.95
N PRO A 57 0.14 -16.57 1.69
CA PRO A 57 0.81 -15.97 0.54
C PRO A 57 0.49 -14.49 0.41
N TYR A 58 1.44 -13.72 -0.15
CA TYR A 58 1.24 -12.30 -0.41
C TYR A 58 0.34 -12.15 -1.65
N PRO A 59 -0.84 -11.50 -1.51
CA PRO A 59 -1.82 -11.47 -2.61
C PRO A 59 -1.45 -10.56 -3.77
N TYR A 60 -0.50 -9.66 -3.59
CA TYR A 60 -0.11 -8.69 -4.61
C TYR A 60 1.19 -9.05 -5.32
N GLU A 61 1.72 -10.23 -5.07
CA GLU A 61 2.93 -10.70 -5.73
C GLU A 61 2.61 -11.18 -7.14
N ASN A 62 3.41 -10.73 -8.09
CA ASN A 62 3.25 -11.17 -9.49
C ASN A 62 4.03 -12.44 -9.77
#